data_b9af8577e995b019faaedcbdc4c34eb1
#
_entry.id   b9af8577e995b019faaedcbdc4c34eb1
#
_cell.length_a   1.000
_cell.length_b   1.000
_cell.length_c   1.000
_cell.angle_alpha   90.00
_cell.angle_beta   90.00
_cell.angle_gamma   90.00
#
_symmetry.space_group_name_H-M   'P 1'
#
loop_
_entity.id
_entity.type
_entity.pdbx_description
1 polymer ?
#
loop_
_entity_poly.entity_id
_entity_poly.type
_entity_poly.pdbx_seq_one_letter_code
_entity_poly.pdbx_strand_id
1 'polypeptide(L)'
;SSWVDQGKISLYSQKTDQAQITNEQTQTFGFGLQAAPTDLSSEYGNYQFNQSIAGVSLEMFKSFATQTGQSHQIVYGAELERIDVQRPRYKTATDLITQLSTSVFGSDVFPNKTFPDTETKRTGLFINDRIELTDRATMVIGIRYDEYQLTPTADELFNNSNAAQNQLANIDDGAFSSKVGFLYDLSERVSVFAQYAEGFRSPDYESANLTFTNFAYYYSVAPNPDLESEESAGFELGLRGNHNELTWSLAAYETDYEKFIETDLTGSTPQGISIYQYVNKNDVTIKGLEFEVQKSFSNNITAKLAANRTYGETAREKLLSINPSEGVLSLRWLSDNGNLSVRGITTMVASGPSDLEPSCGRSGCNALLELPGRVTYDLFVDYRLSENIATRVAASNITNVKYWDWESVDGKLASDAKLDLFLETGREFSAEIKYTF
;
A
#
# COMPACT_ATOMS: atom_id res chain seq x y z
N SER A 1 -2.60 29.55 -35.13
CA SER A 1 -2.24 28.24 -34.52
C SER A 1 -2.01 28.43 -33.04
N SER A 2 -3.00 28.09 -32.25
CA SER A 2 -2.82 28.05 -30.79
C SER A 2 -2.07 26.76 -30.41
N TRP A 3 -1.13 26.86 -29.51
CA TRP A 3 -0.44 25.69 -28.91
C TRP A 3 -1.35 24.85 -28.04
N VAL A 4 -2.52 25.38 -27.67
CA VAL A 4 -3.46 24.81 -26.70
C VAL A 4 -4.88 24.85 -27.31
N ASP A 5 -5.58 23.74 -27.27
CA ASP A 5 -7.00 23.66 -27.59
C ASP A 5 -7.84 23.79 -26.30
N GLN A 6 -7.34 23.19 -25.20
CA GLN A 6 -7.96 23.24 -23.90
C GLN A 6 -6.90 23.27 -22.80
N GLY A 7 -7.15 24.03 -21.74
CA GLY A 7 -6.28 24.07 -20.55
C GLY A 7 -7.09 23.94 -19.28
N LYS A 8 -6.47 23.34 -18.28
CA LYS A 8 -7.02 23.19 -16.92
C LYS A 8 -5.96 23.62 -15.91
N ILE A 9 -6.36 24.49 -15.00
CA ILE A 9 -5.56 24.85 -13.82
C ILE A 9 -6.31 24.33 -12.61
N SER A 10 -5.63 23.60 -11.73
CA SER A 10 -6.18 23.14 -10.47
C SER A 10 -5.35 23.71 -9.33
N LEU A 11 -6.02 24.31 -8.37
CA LEU A 11 -5.44 24.76 -7.10
C LEU A 11 -6.09 23.93 -6.00
N TYR A 12 -5.31 23.36 -5.12
CA TYR A 12 -5.83 22.57 -4.03
C TYR A 12 -5.06 22.82 -2.73
N SER A 13 -5.80 22.70 -1.63
CA SER A 13 -5.23 22.68 -0.28
C SER A 13 -6.03 21.68 0.55
N GLN A 14 -5.31 20.84 1.27
CA GLN A 14 -5.87 19.84 2.17
C GLN A 14 -5.19 19.94 3.52
N LYS A 15 -5.97 19.85 4.60
CA LYS A 15 -5.45 19.71 5.96
C LYS A 15 -6.05 18.46 6.58
N THR A 16 -5.19 17.61 7.15
CA THR A 16 -5.58 16.41 7.87
C THR A 16 -5.03 16.51 9.28
N ASP A 17 -5.93 16.52 10.26
CA ASP A 17 -5.59 16.45 11.68
C ASP A 17 -6.24 15.15 12.20
N GLN A 18 -5.42 14.20 12.63
CA GLN A 18 -5.87 12.93 13.16
C GLN A 18 -5.29 12.72 14.55
N ALA A 19 -6.08 12.19 15.47
CA ALA A 19 -5.63 11.84 16.81
C ALA A 19 -6.12 10.44 17.18
N GLN A 20 -5.21 9.60 17.64
CA GLN A 20 -5.51 8.34 18.28
C GLN A 20 -5.39 8.51 19.79
N ILE A 21 -6.50 8.37 20.52
CA ILE A 21 -6.54 8.48 21.97
C ILE A 21 -6.66 7.07 22.55
N THR A 22 -5.75 6.73 23.47
CA THR A 22 -5.76 5.47 24.21
C THR A 22 -5.92 5.76 25.70
N ASN A 23 -6.78 4.98 26.34
CA ASN A 23 -6.91 4.97 27.80
C ASN A 23 -6.79 3.50 28.24
N GLU A 24 -5.79 3.20 29.05
CA GLU A 24 -5.52 1.86 29.54
C GLU A 24 -5.39 1.88 31.05
N GLN A 25 -5.94 0.88 31.72
CA GLN A 25 -5.73 0.65 33.14
C GLN A 25 -5.02 -0.69 33.31
N THR A 26 -3.89 -0.65 33.99
CA THR A 26 -3.08 -1.83 34.26
C THR A 26 -3.04 -2.11 35.74
N GLN A 27 -3.29 -3.35 36.12
CA GLN A 27 -3.18 -3.83 37.50
C GLN A 27 -2.15 -4.96 37.53
N THR A 28 -1.12 -4.78 38.33
CA THR A 28 -0.08 -5.80 38.55
C THR A 28 -0.29 -6.41 39.94
N PHE A 29 -0.28 -7.74 40.01
CA PHE A 29 -0.39 -8.48 41.27
C PHE A 29 1.00 -8.96 41.70
N GLY A 30 1.30 -8.87 42.98
CA GLY A 30 2.48 -9.50 43.57
C GLY A 30 2.44 -11.04 43.49
N PHE A 31 3.59 -11.67 43.67
CA PHE A 31 3.66 -13.15 43.70
C PHE A 31 2.92 -13.73 44.93
N GLY A 32 1.88 -14.54 44.66
CA GLY A 32 1.17 -15.32 45.69
C GLY A 32 -0.37 -15.27 45.56
N LEU A 33 -1.06 -16.32 45.98
CA LEU A 33 -2.51 -16.53 45.81
C LEU A 33 -3.43 -15.53 46.56
N GLN A 34 -2.88 -14.56 47.33
CA GLN A 34 -3.59 -13.52 48.06
C GLN A 34 -2.82 -12.16 48.05
N ALA A 35 -1.97 -11.93 47.05
CA ALA A 35 -1.21 -10.70 47.00
C ALA A 35 -2.14 -9.54 46.67
N ALA A 36 -2.07 -8.46 47.45
CA ALA A 36 -2.70 -7.18 47.14
C ALA A 36 -2.13 -6.64 45.83
N PRO A 37 -2.89 -5.85 45.05
CA PRO A 37 -2.34 -5.18 43.89
C PRO A 37 -1.10 -4.37 44.29
N THR A 38 0.02 -4.65 43.65
CA THR A 38 1.28 -3.91 43.91
C THR A 38 1.39 -2.67 43.06
N ASP A 39 0.64 -2.59 41.97
CA ASP A 39 0.62 -1.45 41.07
C ASP A 39 -0.77 -1.36 40.42
N LEU A 40 -1.33 -0.17 40.41
CA LEU A 40 -2.58 0.16 39.73
C LEU A 40 -2.35 1.49 39.02
N SER A 41 -2.18 1.43 37.70
CA SER A 41 -1.89 2.60 36.88
C SER A 41 -2.96 2.85 35.83
N SER A 42 -3.18 4.12 35.51
CA SER A 42 -3.96 4.56 34.36
C SER A 42 -3.04 5.25 33.38
N GLU A 43 -2.98 4.76 32.16
CA GLU A 43 -2.20 5.35 31.07
C GLU A 43 -3.12 6.09 30.12
N TYR A 44 -2.76 7.32 29.79
CA TYR A 44 -3.38 8.14 28.76
C TYR A 44 -2.38 8.37 27.64
N GLY A 45 -2.76 8.05 26.41
CA GLY A 45 -2.00 8.31 25.19
C GLY A 45 -2.79 9.20 24.22
N ASN A 46 -2.12 10.15 23.60
CA ASN A 46 -2.65 10.96 22.49
C ASN A 46 -1.56 11.03 21.41
N TYR A 47 -1.78 10.30 20.32
CA TYR A 47 -0.87 10.21 19.20
C TYR A 47 -1.48 10.96 18.02
N GLN A 48 -0.83 12.04 17.61
CA GLN A 48 -1.35 12.93 16.58
C GLN A 48 -0.62 12.74 15.26
N PHE A 49 -1.33 12.92 14.17
CA PHE A 49 -0.81 13.03 12.82
C PHE A 49 -1.42 14.27 12.17
N ASN A 50 -0.58 15.26 11.88
CA ASN A 50 -0.98 16.51 11.27
C ASN A 50 -0.28 16.62 9.90
N GLN A 51 -1.06 16.79 8.85
CA GLN A 51 -0.54 16.96 7.49
C GLN A 51 -1.23 18.12 6.82
N SER A 52 -0.47 18.98 6.15
CA SER A 52 -1.00 19.97 5.24
C SER A 52 -0.39 19.78 3.85
N ILE A 53 -1.24 19.84 2.84
CA ILE A 53 -0.86 19.72 1.43
C ILE A 53 -1.38 20.96 0.72
N ALA A 54 -0.54 21.61 -0.08
CA ALA A 54 -0.95 22.67 -0.98
C ALA A 54 -0.29 22.49 -2.34
N GLY A 55 -1.05 22.66 -3.42
CA GLY A 55 -0.49 22.44 -4.74
C GLY A 55 -1.21 23.18 -5.84
N VAL A 56 -0.54 23.25 -6.97
CA VAL A 56 -1.04 23.77 -8.24
C VAL A 56 -0.65 22.82 -9.35
N SER A 57 -1.60 22.49 -10.22
CA SER A 57 -1.33 21.77 -11.46
C SER A 57 -1.85 22.55 -12.67
N LEU A 58 -1.08 22.53 -13.74
CA LEU A 58 -1.41 23.06 -15.05
C LEU A 58 -1.38 21.89 -16.03
N GLU A 59 -2.49 21.68 -16.73
CA GLU A 59 -2.62 20.67 -17.77
C GLU A 59 -3.12 21.33 -19.05
N MET A 60 -2.45 21.07 -20.15
CA MET A 60 -2.78 21.60 -21.46
C MET A 60 -2.96 20.45 -22.44
N PHE A 61 -3.98 20.56 -23.27
CA PHE A 61 -4.32 19.59 -24.29
C PHE A 61 -4.24 20.22 -25.68
N LYS A 62 -3.68 19.49 -26.61
CA LYS A 62 -3.59 19.85 -28.03
C LYS A 62 -3.85 18.66 -28.93
N SER A 63 -4.78 18.77 -29.86
CA SER A 63 -4.96 17.78 -30.92
C SER A 63 -4.69 18.40 -32.30
N PHE A 64 -4.12 17.59 -33.17
CA PHE A 64 -3.90 17.94 -34.59
C PHE A 64 -3.69 16.68 -35.42
N ALA A 65 -3.91 16.83 -36.74
CA ALA A 65 -3.55 15.80 -37.71
C ALA A 65 -2.38 16.27 -38.56
N THR A 66 -1.46 15.34 -38.85
CA THR A 66 -0.35 15.57 -39.77
C THR A 66 -0.83 15.52 -41.21
N GLN A 67 -0.03 15.99 -42.14
CA GLN A 67 -0.30 15.89 -43.59
C GLN A 67 -0.34 14.43 -44.06
N THR A 68 0.28 13.52 -43.33
CA THR A 68 0.29 12.06 -43.57
C THR A 68 -0.94 11.36 -43.01
N GLY A 69 -1.87 12.10 -42.36
CA GLY A 69 -3.13 11.59 -41.83
C GLY A 69 -3.05 11.02 -40.42
N GLN A 70 -1.89 11.09 -39.75
CA GLN A 70 -1.77 10.65 -38.35
C GLN A 70 -2.38 11.69 -37.43
N SER A 71 -3.19 11.22 -36.45
CA SER A 71 -3.81 12.04 -35.40
C SER A 71 -2.93 12.02 -34.16
N HIS A 72 -2.69 13.21 -33.60
CA HIS A 72 -1.92 13.42 -32.37
C HIS A 72 -2.80 14.03 -31.31
N GLN A 73 -2.70 13.53 -30.07
CA GLN A 73 -3.34 14.04 -28.87
C GLN A 73 -2.28 14.26 -27.80
N ILE A 74 -1.79 15.49 -27.71
CA ILE A 74 -0.73 15.85 -26.78
C ILE A 74 -1.34 16.39 -25.50
N VAL A 75 -0.91 15.85 -24.35
CA VAL A 75 -1.17 16.38 -23.02
C VAL A 75 0.16 16.74 -22.38
N TYR A 76 0.31 17.97 -21.93
CA TYR A 76 1.53 18.44 -21.28
C TYR A 76 1.21 19.39 -20.15
N GLY A 77 2.10 19.47 -19.16
CA GLY A 77 1.81 20.26 -17.99
C GLY A 77 2.94 20.32 -16.97
N ALA A 78 2.59 20.99 -15.86
CA ALA A 78 3.47 21.16 -14.71
C ALA A 78 2.66 21.00 -13.42
N GLU A 79 3.31 20.46 -12.38
CA GLU A 79 2.76 20.27 -11.06
C GLU A 79 3.75 20.80 -10.02
N LEU A 80 3.23 21.50 -9.02
CA LEU A 80 3.99 21.95 -7.86
C LEU A 80 3.18 21.58 -6.61
N GLU A 81 3.81 20.90 -5.68
CA GLU A 81 3.18 20.47 -4.43
C GLU A 81 4.12 20.70 -3.25
N ARG A 82 3.54 21.14 -2.14
CA ARG A 82 4.20 21.21 -0.84
C ARG A 82 3.40 20.41 0.16
N ILE A 83 4.08 19.58 0.94
CA ILE A 83 3.53 18.75 2.00
C ILE A 83 4.31 19.05 3.28
N ASP A 84 3.60 19.40 4.35
CA ASP A 84 4.18 19.56 5.69
C ASP A 84 3.57 18.47 6.59
N VAL A 85 4.41 17.71 7.32
CA VAL A 85 4.00 16.58 8.17
C VAL A 85 4.57 16.74 9.58
N GLN A 86 3.72 16.49 10.59
CA GLN A 86 4.11 16.47 12.01
C GLN A 86 3.40 15.30 12.72
N ARG A 87 4.11 14.63 13.64
CA ARG A 87 3.53 13.50 14.41
C ARG A 87 3.92 13.56 15.90
N PRO A 88 3.43 14.52 16.67
CA PRO A 88 3.69 14.56 18.10
C PRO A 88 2.94 13.45 18.84
N ARG A 89 3.60 12.90 19.85
CA ARG A 89 3.10 11.82 20.70
C ARG A 89 3.13 12.29 22.15
N TYR A 90 2.00 12.16 22.83
CA TYR A 90 1.83 12.48 24.25
C TYR A 90 1.44 11.21 24.97
N LYS A 91 2.14 10.89 26.08
CA LYS A 91 1.76 9.76 26.94
C LYS A 91 2.02 10.12 28.40
N THR A 92 1.11 9.73 29.28
CA THR A 92 1.23 9.93 30.73
C THR A 92 0.67 8.71 31.43
N ALA A 93 1.38 8.18 32.42
CA ALA A 93 0.87 7.17 33.34
C ALA A 93 0.68 7.83 34.72
N THR A 94 -0.45 7.52 35.36
CA THR A 94 -0.77 7.95 36.72
C THR A 94 -0.93 6.71 37.59
N ASP A 95 -0.11 6.62 38.62
CA ASP A 95 -0.30 5.64 39.69
C ASP A 95 -1.55 6.02 40.50
N LEU A 96 -2.57 5.15 40.48
CA LEU A 96 -3.86 5.45 41.10
C LEU A 96 -3.83 5.30 42.63
N ILE A 97 -2.76 4.76 43.21
CA ILE A 97 -2.56 4.63 44.65
C ILE A 97 -1.89 5.90 45.19
N THR A 98 -0.79 6.30 44.58
CA THR A 98 0.01 7.46 45.02
C THR A 98 -0.42 8.76 44.38
N GLN A 99 -1.23 8.74 43.32
CA GLN A 99 -1.66 9.86 42.49
C GLN A 99 -0.47 10.61 41.82
N LEU A 100 0.68 9.95 41.71
CA LEU A 100 1.82 10.50 41.01
C LEU A 100 1.72 10.18 39.51
N SER A 101 2.02 11.18 38.69
CA SER A 101 2.03 11.04 37.23
C SER A 101 3.45 11.08 36.69
N THR A 102 3.72 10.27 35.66
CA THR A 102 4.97 10.28 34.92
C THR A 102 4.70 10.28 33.42
N SER A 103 5.57 10.95 32.68
CA SER A 103 5.64 10.85 31.21
C SER A 103 6.92 10.16 30.74
N VAL A 104 7.59 9.43 31.62
CA VAL A 104 8.78 8.62 31.32
C VAL A 104 8.41 7.15 31.37
N PHE A 105 8.63 6.44 30.24
CA PHE A 105 8.31 5.02 30.05
C PHE A 105 9.57 4.28 29.62
N GLY A 106 10.27 3.70 30.58
CA GLY A 106 11.59 3.13 30.34
C GLY A 106 12.58 4.25 29.94
N SER A 107 13.05 4.22 28.70
CA SER A 107 13.91 5.29 28.15
C SER A 107 13.13 6.34 27.36
N ASP A 108 11.86 6.10 27.05
CA ASP A 108 11.03 7.04 26.31
C ASP A 108 10.55 8.17 27.20
N VAL A 109 10.84 9.39 26.80
CA VAL A 109 10.36 10.62 27.43
C VAL A 109 9.29 11.23 26.54
N PHE A 110 8.09 11.47 27.09
CA PHE A 110 7.00 12.15 26.39
C PHE A 110 6.82 13.59 26.91
N PRO A 111 6.35 14.52 26.04
CA PRO A 111 6.01 14.31 24.64
C PRO A 111 7.23 14.09 23.76
N ASN A 112 7.04 13.33 22.68
CA ASN A 112 8.09 13.05 21.71
C ASN A 112 7.56 12.92 20.27
N LYS A 113 8.47 12.75 19.32
CA LYS A 113 8.19 12.45 17.90
C LYS A 113 9.08 11.32 17.42
N THR A 114 8.54 10.40 16.64
CA THR A 114 9.33 9.30 16.05
C THR A 114 10.02 9.68 14.73
N PHE A 115 9.63 10.80 14.13
CA PHE A 115 10.34 11.45 13.03
C PHE A 115 10.22 12.99 13.18
N PRO A 116 11.16 13.75 12.61
CA PRO A 116 11.16 15.21 12.71
C PRO A 116 10.00 15.82 11.92
N ASP A 117 9.67 17.07 12.22
CA ASP A 117 8.80 17.84 11.34
C ASP A 117 9.44 17.89 9.95
N THR A 118 8.65 17.59 8.92
CA THR A 118 9.19 17.41 7.58
C THR A 118 8.41 18.22 6.56
N GLU A 119 9.14 19.01 5.78
CA GLU A 119 8.64 19.67 4.57
C GLU A 119 9.06 18.84 3.35
N THR A 120 8.10 18.51 2.48
CA THR A 120 8.36 17.90 1.19
C THR A 120 7.89 18.84 0.08
N LYS A 121 8.74 19.08 -0.91
CA LYS A 121 8.40 19.78 -2.15
C LYS A 121 8.52 18.84 -3.31
N ARG A 122 7.56 18.90 -4.23
CA ARG A 122 7.54 18.13 -5.47
C ARG A 122 7.30 19.07 -6.64
N THR A 123 8.10 18.93 -7.67
CA THR A 123 7.93 19.62 -8.96
C THR A 123 7.87 18.55 -10.04
N GLY A 124 6.84 18.57 -10.87
CA GLY A 124 6.70 17.64 -12.00
C GLY A 124 6.49 18.41 -13.30
N LEU A 125 7.19 17.99 -14.36
CA LEU A 125 6.98 18.46 -15.74
C LEU A 125 6.72 17.25 -16.61
N PHE A 126 5.69 17.28 -17.45
CA PHE A 126 5.37 16.13 -18.28
C PHE A 126 4.83 16.51 -19.65
N ILE A 127 5.06 15.61 -20.60
CA ILE A 127 4.43 15.62 -21.92
C ILE A 127 4.13 14.18 -22.34
N ASN A 128 2.91 13.95 -22.84
CA ASN A 128 2.48 12.70 -23.42
C ASN A 128 1.84 12.95 -24.77
N ASP A 129 2.10 12.10 -25.73
CA ASP A 129 1.47 12.11 -27.05
C ASP A 129 0.84 10.76 -27.33
N ARG A 130 -0.46 10.76 -27.63
CA ARG A 130 -1.17 9.61 -28.17
C ARG A 130 -1.29 9.79 -29.68
N ILE A 131 -0.70 8.87 -30.43
CA ILE A 131 -0.58 8.91 -31.87
C ILE A 131 -1.43 7.79 -32.48
N GLU A 132 -2.42 8.13 -33.27
CA GLU A 132 -3.14 7.18 -34.11
C GLU A 132 -2.33 6.98 -35.40
N LEU A 133 -1.52 5.91 -35.44
CA LEU A 133 -0.63 5.60 -36.57
C LEU A 133 -1.44 5.10 -37.77
N THR A 134 -2.46 4.29 -37.51
CA THR A 134 -3.42 3.76 -38.48
C THR A 134 -4.77 3.53 -37.78
N ASP A 135 -5.81 3.16 -38.51
CA ASP A 135 -7.11 2.77 -37.93
C ASP A 135 -7.04 1.61 -36.93
N ARG A 136 -5.91 0.86 -36.91
CA ARG A 136 -5.69 -0.31 -36.05
C ARG A 136 -4.50 -0.18 -35.09
N ALA A 137 -3.69 0.84 -35.24
CA ALA A 137 -2.47 0.99 -34.47
C ALA A 137 -2.42 2.34 -33.76
N THR A 138 -2.31 2.30 -32.43
CA THR A 138 -2.13 3.46 -31.58
C THR A 138 -0.82 3.32 -30.82
N MET A 139 -0.05 4.41 -30.73
CA MET A 139 1.15 4.51 -29.92
C MET A 139 0.99 5.61 -28.89
N VAL A 140 1.52 5.42 -27.71
CA VAL A 140 1.63 6.45 -26.67
C VAL A 140 3.09 6.62 -26.32
N ILE A 141 3.56 7.86 -26.34
CA ILE A 141 4.92 8.22 -25.89
C ILE A 141 4.78 9.27 -24.80
N GLY A 142 5.51 9.14 -23.72
CA GLY A 142 5.52 10.11 -22.65
C GLY A 142 6.89 10.25 -22.02
N ILE A 143 7.17 11.45 -21.55
CA ILE A 143 8.33 11.75 -20.71
C ILE A 143 7.87 12.65 -19.57
N ARG A 144 8.40 12.38 -18.38
CA ARG A 144 8.18 13.18 -17.19
C ARG A 144 9.51 13.43 -16.50
N TYR A 145 9.66 14.62 -15.97
CA TYR A 145 10.73 14.99 -15.04
C TYR A 145 10.10 15.31 -13.69
N ASP A 146 10.59 14.69 -12.64
CA ASP A 146 10.20 14.95 -11.26
C ASP A 146 11.42 15.43 -10.46
N GLU A 147 11.24 16.47 -9.66
CA GLU A 147 12.16 16.93 -8.64
C GLU A 147 11.49 16.77 -7.27
N TYR A 148 12.22 16.21 -6.34
CA TYR A 148 11.77 15.89 -5.00
C TYR A 148 12.75 16.42 -3.95
N GLN A 149 12.24 17.22 -3.02
CA GLN A 149 13.03 17.75 -1.91
C GLN A 149 12.32 17.40 -0.59
N LEU A 150 13.03 16.73 0.32
CA LEU A 150 12.55 16.41 1.66
C LEU A 150 13.50 17.02 2.68
N THR A 151 12.98 17.96 3.48
CA THR A 151 13.75 18.72 4.47
C THR A 151 13.21 18.43 5.87
N PRO A 152 13.94 17.65 6.71
CA PRO A 152 13.57 17.42 8.08
C PRO A 152 13.99 18.61 8.98
N THR A 153 13.20 18.90 10.00
CA THR A 153 13.49 19.89 11.04
C THR A 153 13.37 19.22 12.41
N ALA A 154 14.53 18.96 13.03
CA ALA A 154 14.56 18.42 14.38
C ALA A 154 14.18 19.52 15.39
N ASP A 155 13.28 19.17 16.32
CA ASP A 155 12.92 19.98 17.48
C ASP A 155 13.20 19.23 18.79
N GLU A 156 12.88 19.84 19.92
CA GLU A 156 13.06 19.24 21.23
C GLU A 156 12.28 17.94 21.39
N LEU A 157 11.06 17.84 20.85
CA LEU A 157 10.23 16.62 20.93
C LEU A 157 10.85 15.46 20.15
N PHE A 158 11.40 15.75 18.98
CA PHE A 158 12.11 14.73 18.21
C PHE A 158 13.39 14.28 18.90
N ASN A 159 14.14 15.20 19.49
CA ASN A 159 15.39 14.88 20.19
C ASN A 159 15.18 13.98 21.41
N ASN A 160 13.99 13.97 22.02
CA ASN A 160 13.62 13.02 23.07
C ASN A 160 13.59 11.55 22.57
N SER A 161 13.29 11.31 21.29
CA SER A 161 13.34 9.97 20.67
C SER A 161 14.68 9.68 20.00
N ASN A 162 15.42 10.69 19.57
CA ASN A 162 16.73 10.57 18.91
C ASN A 162 17.90 10.75 19.89
N ALA A 163 17.85 10.05 21.02
CA ALA A 163 18.91 10.14 22.05
C ALA A 163 20.31 9.73 21.53
N ALA A 164 20.36 8.90 20.47
CA ALA A 164 21.60 8.52 19.79
C ALA A 164 22.16 9.63 18.88
N GLN A 165 21.44 10.73 18.70
CA GLN A 165 21.79 11.83 17.80
C GLN A 165 22.08 11.36 16.36
N ASN A 166 21.27 10.42 15.86
CA ASN A 166 21.39 9.93 14.50
C ASN A 166 21.28 11.10 13.50
N GLN A 167 22.10 11.05 12.46
CA GLN A 167 22.05 12.00 11.38
C GLN A 167 20.74 11.82 10.60
N LEU A 168 20.09 12.93 10.24
CA LEU A 168 18.86 12.93 9.45
C LEU A 168 19.17 12.90 7.95
N ALA A 169 18.32 12.19 7.22
CA ALA A 169 18.31 12.22 5.77
C ALA A 169 17.64 13.52 5.28
N ASN A 170 18.37 14.31 4.52
CA ASN A 170 17.88 15.43 3.75
C ASN A 170 17.98 15.02 2.27
N ILE A 171 16.84 14.93 1.58
CA ILE A 171 16.80 14.39 0.22
C ILE A 171 16.57 15.53 -0.75
N ASP A 172 17.37 15.58 -1.79
CA ASP A 172 17.25 16.49 -2.92
C ASP A 172 17.60 15.69 -4.17
N ASP A 173 16.59 15.22 -4.89
CA ASP A 173 16.74 14.26 -5.96
C ASP A 173 15.78 14.58 -7.11
N GLY A 174 16.12 14.08 -8.32
CA GLY A 174 15.29 14.28 -9.49
C GLY A 174 15.52 13.21 -10.54
N ALA A 175 14.46 12.81 -11.21
CA ALA A 175 14.50 11.76 -12.20
C ALA A 175 13.69 12.08 -13.45
N PHE A 176 14.15 11.52 -14.57
CA PHE A 176 13.35 11.38 -15.77
C PHE A 176 12.71 10.01 -15.81
N SER A 177 11.41 9.97 -16.15
CA SER A 177 10.68 8.74 -16.39
C SER A 177 10.09 8.78 -17.79
N SER A 178 10.39 7.80 -18.62
CA SER A 178 9.85 7.65 -19.94
C SER A 178 8.82 6.51 -20.02
N LYS A 179 7.91 6.60 -20.99
CA LYS A 179 6.99 5.51 -21.30
C LYS A 179 6.74 5.43 -22.80
N VAL A 180 6.63 4.21 -23.30
CA VAL A 180 6.20 3.92 -24.65
C VAL A 180 5.17 2.79 -24.58
N GLY A 181 3.99 3.04 -25.13
CA GLY A 181 2.92 2.05 -25.23
C GLY A 181 2.49 1.86 -26.67
N PHE A 182 2.18 0.64 -27.04
CA PHE A 182 1.69 0.28 -28.35
C PHE A 182 0.44 -0.60 -28.23
N LEU A 183 -0.59 -0.24 -28.97
CA LEU A 183 -1.83 -1.01 -29.09
C LEU A 183 -2.06 -1.32 -30.57
N TYR A 184 -2.34 -2.58 -30.87
CA TYR A 184 -2.66 -3.00 -32.21
C TYR A 184 -3.89 -3.90 -32.24
N ASP A 185 -4.89 -3.52 -33.03
CA ASP A 185 -6.09 -4.30 -33.24
C ASP A 185 -5.84 -5.40 -34.28
N LEU A 186 -5.59 -6.62 -33.79
CA LEU A 186 -5.43 -7.81 -34.64
C LEU A 186 -6.69 -8.08 -35.45
N SER A 187 -7.84 -7.79 -34.86
CA SER A 187 -9.15 -7.88 -35.49
C SER A 187 -10.12 -6.92 -34.77
N GLU A 188 -11.35 -6.80 -35.23
CA GLU A 188 -12.42 -6.06 -34.54
C GLU A 188 -12.71 -6.58 -33.11
N ARG A 189 -12.16 -7.73 -32.72
CA ARG A 189 -12.49 -8.45 -31.49
C ARG A 189 -11.30 -8.68 -30.57
N VAL A 190 -10.10 -8.56 -31.07
CA VAL A 190 -8.87 -8.87 -30.33
C VAL A 190 -7.83 -7.81 -30.59
N SER A 191 -7.26 -7.28 -29.51
CA SER A 191 -6.13 -6.36 -29.54
C SER A 191 -4.96 -6.93 -28.77
N VAL A 192 -3.74 -6.64 -29.23
CA VAL A 192 -2.49 -6.83 -28.50
C VAL A 192 -2.01 -5.48 -28.03
N PHE A 193 -1.45 -5.43 -26.83
CA PHE A 193 -0.77 -4.23 -26.31
C PHE A 193 0.58 -4.61 -25.74
N ALA A 194 1.51 -3.67 -25.84
CA ALA A 194 2.82 -3.75 -25.21
C ALA A 194 3.16 -2.38 -24.64
N GLN A 195 3.80 -2.35 -23.48
CA GLN A 195 4.31 -1.08 -22.94
C GLN A 195 5.65 -1.30 -22.24
N TYR A 196 6.46 -0.25 -22.29
CA TYR A 196 7.62 -0.03 -21.46
C TYR A 196 7.39 1.25 -20.67
N ALA A 197 7.68 1.23 -19.38
CA ALA A 197 7.56 2.41 -18.53
C ALA A 197 8.66 2.41 -17.47
N GLU A 198 9.24 3.56 -17.26
CA GLU A 198 10.14 3.85 -16.15
C GLU A 198 9.35 4.50 -15.01
N GLY A 199 9.79 4.26 -13.77
CA GLY A 199 9.21 4.82 -12.56
C GLY A 199 10.27 5.32 -11.61
N PHE A 200 9.88 6.25 -10.74
CA PHE A 200 10.72 6.87 -9.72
C PHE A 200 9.92 7.00 -8.42
N ARG A 201 10.53 6.63 -7.29
CA ARG A 201 9.95 6.79 -5.97
C ARG A 201 10.98 7.30 -4.98
N SER A 202 10.82 8.52 -4.52
CA SER A 202 11.66 9.06 -3.44
C SER A 202 11.25 8.52 -2.09
N PRO A 203 12.20 8.36 -1.14
CA PRO A 203 11.90 8.01 0.24
C PRO A 203 10.92 9.03 0.84
N ASP A 204 9.91 8.54 1.53
CA ASP A 204 8.99 9.40 2.27
C ASP A 204 9.60 9.83 3.64
N TYR A 205 8.87 10.69 4.37
CA TYR A 205 9.32 11.20 5.67
C TYR A 205 9.54 10.09 6.71
N GLU A 206 8.82 8.98 6.61
CA GLU A 206 8.91 7.85 7.53
C GLU A 206 10.12 6.98 7.19
N SER A 207 10.24 6.52 5.96
CA SER A 207 11.38 5.70 5.52
C SER A 207 12.71 6.43 5.65
N ALA A 208 12.74 7.75 5.41
CA ALA A 208 13.95 8.55 5.51
C ALA A 208 14.42 8.77 6.95
N ASN A 209 13.49 9.09 7.89
CA ASN A 209 13.86 9.69 9.17
C ASN A 209 13.20 9.07 10.40
N LEU A 210 12.57 7.89 10.28
CA LEU A 210 12.00 7.19 11.43
C LEU A 210 13.08 6.84 12.45
N THR A 211 12.86 7.21 13.72
CA THR A 211 13.74 6.82 14.83
C THR A 211 12.94 6.51 16.08
N PHE A 212 13.17 5.37 16.65
CA PHE A 212 12.71 4.99 17.98
C PHE A 212 13.41 3.73 18.47
N THR A 213 13.36 3.47 19.77
CA THR A 213 13.87 2.24 20.36
C THR A 213 12.75 1.55 21.13
N ASN A 214 12.57 0.26 20.88
CA ASN A 214 11.63 -0.59 21.61
C ASN A 214 12.42 -1.53 22.54
N PHE A 215 12.58 -1.14 23.80
CA PHE A 215 13.32 -1.91 24.78
C PHE A 215 12.63 -3.21 25.20
N ALA A 216 11.31 -3.28 25.08
CA ALA A 216 10.56 -4.51 25.41
C ALA A 216 10.85 -5.64 24.42
N TYR A 217 11.16 -5.29 23.17
CA TYR A 217 11.45 -6.23 22.09
C TYR A 217 12.89 -6.16 21.58
N TYR A 218 13.76 -5.37 22.23
CA TYR A 218 15.19 -5.25 21.93
C TYR A 218 15.49 -4.88 20.48
N TYR A 219 14.74 -3.92 19.91
CA TYR A 219 15.05 -3.37 18.59
C TYR A 219 14.95 -1.85 18.56
N SER A 220 15.64 -1.25 17.62
CA SER A 220 15.62 0.17 17.30
C SER A 220 15.49 0.35 15.80
N VAL A 221 14.81 1.41 15.39
CA VAL A 221 14.84 1.91 14.01
C VAL A 221 15.64 3.20 14.00
N ALA A 222 16.55 3.34 13.06
CA ALA A 222 17.40 4.51 12.91
C ALA A 222 17.26 5.10 11.50
N PRO A 223 17.36 6.44 11.32
CA PRO A 223 17.41 7.07 10.01
C PRO A 223 18.59 6.54 9.18
N ASN A 224 18.44 6.58 7.87
CA ASN A 224 19.53 6.33 6.94
C ASN A 224 19.78 7.58 6.08
N PRO A 225 20.83 8.38 6.39
CA PRO A 225 21.13 9.59 5.64
C PRO A 225 21.59 9.34 4.20
N ASP A 226 21.99 8.10 3.88
CA ASP A 226 22.45 7.68 2.57
C ASP A 226 21.33 7.00 1.75
N LEU A 227 20.06 7.10 2.20
CA LEU A 227 18.93 6.52 1.50
C LEU A 227 18.65 7.29 0.20
N GLU A 228 18.71 6.58 -0.91
CA GLU A 228 18.49 7.11 -2.26
C GLU A 228 17.08 6.78 -2.77
N SER A 229 16.65 7.51 -3.80
CA SER A 229 15.38 7.23 -4.49
C SER A 229 15.44 5.93 -5.27
N GLU A 230 14.32 5.24 -5.31
CA GLU A 230 14.11 4.00 -6.04
C GLU A 230 13.75 4.30 -7.50
N GLU A 231 14.36 3.57 -8.41
CA GLU A 231 14.06 3.63 -9.83
C GLU A 231 13.53 2.28 -10.31
N SER A 232 12.66 2.30 -11.31
CA SER A 232 12.12 1.07 -11.90
C SER A 232 12.00 1.17 -13.41
N ALA A 233 12.14 0.02 -14.09
CA ALA A 233 11.91 -0.12 -15.52
C ALA A 233 11.07 -1.38 -15.75
N GLY A 234 9.85 -1.20 -16.30
CA GLY A 234 8.90 -2.29 -16.48
C GLY A 234 8.50 -2.49 -17.93
N PHE A 235 8.36 -3.75 -18.31
CA PHE A 235 7.79 -4.17 -19.58
C PHE A 235 6.52 -4.98 -19.35
N GLU A 236 5.49 -4.71 -20.12
CA GLU A 236 4.22 -5.45 -20.12
C GLU A 236 3.80 -5.79 -21.54
N LEU A 237 3.31 -7.02 -21.72
CA LEU A 237 2.71 -7.51 -22.95
C LEU A 237 1.38 -8.16 -22.63
N GLY A 238 0.34 -7.82 -23.39
CA GLY A 238 -0.96 -8.42 -23.15
C GLY A 238 -1.84 -8.52 -24.39
N LEU A 239 -2.88 -9.31 -24.21
CA LEU A 239 -3.96 -9.51 -25.17
C LEU A 239 -5.28 -9.21 -24.49
N ARG A 240 -6.20 -8.58 -25.18
CA ARG A 240 -7.57 -8.40 -24.73
C ARG A 240 -8.56 -8.66 -25.87
N GLY A 241 -9.71 -9.16 -25.49
CA GLY A 241 -10.74 -9.49 -26.48
C GLY A 241 -12.15 -9.18 -25.99
N ASN A 242 -13.02 -8.92 -26.96
CA ASN A 242 -14.45 -8.72 -26.74
C ASN A 242 -15.24 -9.39 -27.87
N HIS A 243 -16.07 -10.35 -27.51
CA HIS A 243 -16.92 -11.03 -28.49
C HIS A 243 -18.19 -11.61 -27.83
N ASN A 244 -19.37 -11.23 -28.31
CA ASN A 244 -20.66 -11.79 -27.88
C ASN A 244 -20.77 -11.87 -26.35
N GLU A 245 -20.71 -10.73 -25.66
CA GLU A 245 -20.83 -10.62 -24.19
C GLU A 245 -19.71 -11.35 -23.41
N LEU A 246 -18.66 -11.81 -24.10
CA LEU A 246 -17.43 -12.30 -23.53
C LEU A 246 -16.37 -11.22 -23.63
N THR A 247 -15.85 -10.77 -22.50
CA THR A 247 -14.65 -9.94 -22.42
C THR A 247 -13.55 -10.69 -21.69
N TRP A 248 -12.31 -10.55 -22.13
CA TRP A 248 -11.17 -11.20 -21.50
C TRP A 248 -9.90 -10.38 -21.68
N SER A 249 -8.98 -10.53 -20.76
CA SER A 249 -7.62 -10.00 -20.85
C SER A 249 -6.62 -10.97 -20.26
N LEU A 250 -5.43 -10.97 -20.84
CA LEU A 250 -4.25 -11.70 -20.35
C LEU A 250 -3.08 -10.75 -20.48
N ALA A 251 -2.33 -10.54 -19.39
CA ALA A 251 -1.12 -9.74 -19.37
C ALA A 251 0.02 -10.48 -18.69
N ALA A 252 1.24 -10.26 -19.18
CA ALA A 252 2.49 -10.67 -18.54
C ALA A 252 3.35 -9.43 -18.38
N TYR A 253 3.97 -9.28 -17.22
CA TYR A 253 4.83 -8.15 -16.92
C TYR A 253 6.10 -8.58 -16.18
N GLU A 254 7.14 -7.76 -16.34
CA GLU A 254 8.38 -7.83 -15.58
C GLU A 254 8.86 -6.41 -15.32
N THR A 255 9.19 -6.11 -14.08
CA THR A 255 9.71 -4.82 -13.64
C THR A 255 10.97 -5.04 -12.83
N ASP A 256 12.05 -4.43 -13.27
CA ASP A 256 13.32 -4.37 -12.56
C ASP A 256 13.38 -3.09 -11.74
N TYR A 257 13.87 -3.20 -10.52
CA TYR A 257 14.04 -2.08 -9.60
C TYR A 257 15.51 -1.94 -9.24
N GLU A 258 15.97 -0.72 -9.32
CA GLU A 258 17.25 -0.29 -8.77
C GLU A 258 17.00 0.50 -7.48
N LYS A 259 17.87 0.32 -6.49
CA LYS A 259 17.78 1.01 -5.19
C LYS A 259 16.43 0.80 -4.47
N PHE A 260 15.85 -0.38 -4.60
CA PHE A 260 14.57 -0.73 -3.96
C PHE A 260 14.63 -0.47 -2.44
N ILE A 261 13.68 0.30 -1.93
CA ILE A 261 13.67 0.72 -0.52
C ILE A 261 12.97 -0.34 0.32
N GLU A 262 13.73 -0.97 1.22
CA GLU A 262 13.23 -1.99 2.15
C GLU A 262 13.87 -1.84 3.53
N THR A 263 13.20 -2.33 4.59
CA THR A 263 13.76 -2.36 5.94
C THR A 263 14.68 -3.56 6.10
N ASP A 264 15.88 -3.33 6.64
CA ASP A 264 16.86 -4.40 6.91
C ASP A 264 17.51 -4.25 8.28
N LEU A 265 18.01 -5.37 8.81
CA LEU A 265 18.82 -5.41 10.03
C LEU A 265 20.25 -4.98 9.70
N THR A 266 20.62 -3.76 10.07
CA THR A 266 21.93 -3.17 9.73
C THR A 266 22.98 -3.33 10.82
N GLY A 267 22.57 -3.70 12.04
CA GLY A 267 23.52 -3.86 13.14
C GLY A 267 22.87 -4.14 14.48
N SER A 268 23.65 -4.03 15.53
CA SER A 268 23.18 -4.10 16.92
C SER A 268 24.01 -3.22 17.84
N THR A 269 23.37 -2.69 18.88
CA THR A 269 24.10 -1.97 19.94
C THR A 269 24.93 -2.94 20.79
N PRO A 270 25.92 -2.44 21.58
CA PRO A 270 26.66 -3.27 22.55
C PRO A 270 25.77 -3.99 23.58
N GLN A 271 24.57 -3.44 23.85
CA GLN A 271 23.56 -4.04 24.74
C GLN A 271 22.71 -5.10 24.06
N GLY A 272 22.91 -5.32 22.74
CA GLY A 272 22.23 -6.34 21.95
C GLY A 272 20.86 -5.94 21.43
N ILE A 273 20.60 -4.62 21.32
CA ILE A 273 19.41 -4.09 20.65
C ILE A 273 19.69 -4.14 19.14
N SER A 274 18.83 -4.83 18.40
CA SER A 274 18.91 -4.90 16.94
C SER A 274 18.59 -3.53 16.31
N ILE A 275 19.38 -3.10 15.33
CA ILE A 275 19.18 -1.82 14.63
C ILE A 275 18.68 -2.12 13.24
N TYR A 276 17.48 -1.63 12.94
CA TYR A 276 16.87 -1.67 11.62
C TYR A 276 16.97 -0.29 10.96
N GLN A 277 17.17 -0.28 9.66
CA GLN A 277 17.13 0.91 8.82
C GLN A 277 16.41 0.61 7.51
N TYR A 278 15.83 1.61 6.91
CA TYR A 278 15.48 1.54 5.49
C TYR A 278 16.77 1.62 4.67
N VAL A 279 16.94 0.71 3.75
CA VAL A 279 18.14 0.59 2.91
C VAL A 279 17.73 0.40 1.45
N ASN A 280 18.63 0.74 0.55
CA ASN A 280 18.43 0.47 -0.86
C ASN A 280 18.94 -0.93 -1.20
N LYS A 281 18.10 -1.78 -1.77
CA LYS A 281 18.46 -3.09 -2.32
C LYS A 281 18.52 -3.00 -3.84
N ASN A 282 19.56 -3.55 -4.43
CA ASN A 282 19.72 -3.63 -5.87
C ASN A 282 19.24 -4.99 -6.41
N ASP A 283 19.07 -5.07 -7.72
CA ASP A 283 18.72 -6.31 -8.44
C ASP A 283 17.40 -6.94 -7.95
N VAL A 284 16.38 -6.10 -7.71
CA VAL A 284 15.03 -6.56 -7.40
C VAL A 284 14.23 -6.68 -8.68
N THR A 285 13.69 -7.86 -8.96
CA THR A 285 12.80 -8.10 -10.10
C THR A 285 11.43 -8.58 -9.62
N ILE A 286 10.37 -7.94 -10.11
CA ILE A 286 8.98 -8.37 -9.90
C ILE A 286 8.36 -8.71 -11.24
N LYS A 287 7.83 -9.94 -11.39
CA LYS A 287 7.20 -10.41 -12.62
C LYS A 287 5.91 -11.14 -12.33
N GLY A 288 4.99 -11.09 -13.28
CA GLY A 288 3.71 -11.76 -13.07
C GLY A 288 2.89 -11.99 -14.31
N LEU A 289 1.79 -12.72 -14.07
CA LEU A 289 0.74 -13.00 -15.04
C LEU A 289 -0.59 -12.59 -14.43
N GLU A 290 -1.42 -11.91 -15.22
CA GLU A 290 -2.77 -11.52 -14.87
C GLU A 290 -3.74 -12.03 -15.93
N PHE A 291 -4.85 -12.57 -15.47
CA PHE A 291 -5.92 -13.07 -16.33
C PHE A 291 -7.27 -12.61 -15.80
N GLU A 292 -8.09 -12.08 -16.67
CA GLU A 292 -9.48 -11.75 -16.37
C GLU A 292 -10.38 -12.23 -17.50
N VAL A 293 -11.54 -12.82 -17.16
CA VAL A 293 -12.59 -13.13 -18.11
C VAL A 293 -13.95 -12.89 -17.49
N GLN A 294 -14.82 -12.25 -18.25
CA GLN A 294 -16.23 -12.04 -17.89
C GLN A 294 -17.13 -12.51 -19.05
N LYS A 295 -18.16 -13.23 -18.70
CA LYS A 295 -19.17 -13.71 -19.65
C LYS A 295 -20.57 -13.47 -19.10
N SER A 296 -21.41 -12.81 -19.88
CA SER A 296 -22.85 -12.78 -19.65
C SER A 296 -23.50 -13.91 -20.46
N PHE A 297 -24.09 -14.91 -19.76
CA PHE A 297 -24.72 -16.08 -20.38
C PHE A 297 -26.15 -15.80 -20.83
N SER A 298 -26.77 -14.79 -20.20
CA SER A 298 -28.08 -14.29 -20.50
C SER A 298 -28.17 -12.87 -19.93
N ASN A 299 -29.30 -12.19 -20.11
CA ASN A 299 -29.54 -10.90 -19.47
C ASN A 299 -29.47 -10.98 -17.93
N ASN A 300 -29.53 -12.16 -17.37
CA ASN A 300 -29.70 -12.41 -15.94
C ASN A 300 -28.45 -12.97 -15.26
N ILE A 301 -27.55 -13.67 -15.98
CA ILE A 301 -26.42 -14.38 -15.38
C ILE A 301 -25.11 -13.85 -15.95
N THR A 302 -24.23 -13.39 -15.06
CA THR A 302 -22.86 -12.98 -15.39
C THR A 302 -21.87 -13.76 -14.53
N ALA A 303 -20.87 -14.34 -15.15
CA ALA A 303 -19.71 -14.92 -14.48
C ALA A 303 -18.46 -14.06 -14.74
N LYS A 304 -17.64 -13.86 -13.72
CA LYS A 304 -16.35 -13.20 -13.82
C LYS A 304 -15.31 -14.06 -13.09
N LEU A 305 -14.18 -14.31 -13.74
CA LEU A 305 -13.01 -14.92 -13.14
C LEU A 305 -11.84 -13.95 -13.32
N ALA A 306 -11.14 -13.64 -12.22
CA ALA A 306 -9.86 -12.95 -12.22
C ALA A 306 -8.83 -13.84 -11.52
N ALA A 307 -7.61 -13.86 -11.99
CA ALA A 307 -6.51 -14.59 -11.38
C ALA A 307 -5.19 -13.86 -11.61
N ASN A 308 -4.33 -13.89 -10.63
CA ASN A 308 -2.98 -13.36 -10.72
C ASN A 308 -1.95 -14.34 -10.19
N ARG A 309 -0.72 -14.18 -10.67
CA ARG A 309 0.46 -14.83 -10.12
C ARG A 309 1.63 -13.89 -10.21
N THR A 310 2.17 -13.50 -9.07
CA THR A 310 3.28 -12.56 -8.96
C THR A 310 4.47 -13.24 -8.27
N TYR A 311 5.66 -12.93 -8.73
CA TYR A 311 6.93 -13.33 -8.14
C TYR A 311 7.80 -12.11 -7.96
N GLY A 312 8.42 -12.01 -6.80
CA GLY A 312 9.44 -11.02 -6.50
C GLY A 312 10.69 -11.72 -5.97
N GLU A 313 11.83 -11.31 -6.47
CA GLU A 313 13.13 -11.86 -6.05
C GLU A 313 14.21 -10.79 -6.09
N THR A 314 15.17 -10.91 -5.19
CA THR A 314 16.47 -10.25 -5.29
C THR A 314 17.48 -11.24 -5.88
N ALA A 315 18.72 -10.80 -6.12
CA ALA A 315 19.79 -11.71 -6.55
C ALA A 315 20.05 -12.88 -5.55
N ARG A 316 19.55 -12.82 -4.32
CA ARG A 316 19.86 -13.78 -3.24
C ARG A 316 18.63 -14.44 -2.61
N GLU A 317 17.50 -13.78 -2.59
CA GLU A 317 16.33 -14.20 -1.82
C GLU A 317 15.00 -13.81 -2.48
N LYS A 318 13.92 -14.50 -2.11
CA LYS A 318 12.56 -14.13 -2.50
C LYS A 318 12.09 -12.93 -1.69
N LEU A 319 11.34 -12.03 -2.31
CA LEU A 319 10.68 -10.94 -1.60
C LEU A 319 9.50 -11.48 -0.80
N LEU A 320 9.53 -11.29 0.52
CA LEU A 320 8.42 -11.66 1.41
C LEU A 320 7.21 -10.72 1.25
N SER A 321 7.41 -9.51 0.77
CA SER A 321 6.34 -8.52 0.50
C SER A 321 5.40 -8.90 -0.66
N ILE A 322 5.68 -10.00 -1.38
CA ILE A 322 4.84 -10.46 -2.49
C ILE A 322 3.73 -11.39 -1.99
N ASN A 323 2.49 -10.98 -2.24
CA ASN A 323 1.31 -11.78 -1.90
C ASN A 323 1.24 -13.09 -2.69
N PRO A 324 0.73 -14.18 -2.09
CA PRO A 324 0.47 -15.43 -2.79
C PRO A 324 -0.47 -15.24 -3.97
N SER A 325 -0.36 -16.14 -4.98
CA SER A 325 -1.25 -16.14 -6.14
C SER A 325 -2.72 -16.27 -5.71
N GLU A 326 -3.58 -15.49 -6.35
CA GLU A 326 -5.00 -15.44 -6.02
C GLU A 326 -5.87 -15.64 -7.28
N GLY A 327 -7.03 -16.29 -7.09
CA GLY A 327 -8.09 -16.38 -8.07
C GLY A 327 -9.45 -16.07 -7.44
N VAL A 328 -10.25 -15.22 -8.11
CA VAL A 328 -11.59 -14.84 -7.66
C VAL A 328 -12.61 -15.17 -8.73
N LEU A 329 -13.54 -16.04 -8.40
CA LEU A 329 -14.71 -16.37 -9.24
C LEU A 329 -15.96 -15.71 -8.67
N SER A 330 -16.63 -14.88 -9.47
CA SER A 330 -17.92 -14.24 -9.12
C SER A 330 -19.00 -14.72 -10.08
N LEU A 331 -20.11 -15.20 -9.51
CA LEU A 331 -21.33 -15.52 -10.23
C LEU A 331 -22.45 -14.59 -9.75
N ARG A 332 -23.03 -13.84 -10.66
CA ARG A 332 -24.15 -12.94 -10.37
C ARG A 332 -25.38 -13.35 -11.17
N TRP A 333 -26.50 -13.47 -10.47
CA TRP A 333 -27.83 -13.55 -11.04
C TRP A 333 -28.63 -12.28 -10.73
N LEU A 334 -29.36 -11.79 -11.71
CA LEU A 334 -30.23 -10.61 -11.62
C LEU A 334 -31.64 -11.02 -12.02
N SER A 335 -32.68 -10.66 -11.25
CA SER A 335 -34.06 -10.89 -11.61
C SER A 335 -34.46 -10.08 -12.87
N ASP A 336 -35.47 -10.53 -13.60
CA ASP A 336 -35.92 -9.87 -14.84
C ASP A 336 -36.35 -8.42 -14.66
N ASN A 337 -36.90 -8.08 -13.50
CA ASN A 337 -37.26 -6.71 -13.13
C ASN A 337 -36.09 -5.89 -12.57
N GLY A 338 -34.89 -6.47 -12.45
CA GLY A 338 -33.69 -5.82 -11.92
C GLY A 338 -33.71 -5.48 -10.43
N ASN A 339 -34.72 -5.92 -9.68
CA ASN A 339 -34.88 -5.56 -8.27
C ASN A 339 -34.10 -6.50 -7.32
N LEU A 340 -33.88 -7.75 -7.70
CA LEU A 340 -33.16 -8.73 -6.90
C LEU A 340 -31.88 -9.14 -7.61
N SER A 341 -30.74 -9.02 -6.91
CA SER A 341 -29.44 -9.51 -7.35
C SER A 341 -28.90 -10.49 -6.33
N VAL A 342 -28.47 -11.66 -6.78
CA VAL A 342 -27.77 -12.65 -5.97
C VAL A 342 -26.38 -12.84 -6.53
N ARG A 343 -25.35 -12.68 -5.70
CA ARG A 343 -23.94 -12.82 -6.11
C ARG A 343 -23.19 -13.73 -5.15
N GLY A 344 -22.66 -14.81 -5.69
CA GLY A 344 -21.69 -15.67 -5.01
C GLY A 344 -20.27 -15.31 -5.42
N ILE A 345 -19.34 -15.27 -4.47
CA ILE A 345 -17.92 -15.06 -4.71
C ILE A 345 -17.16 -16.26 -4.10
N THR A 346 -16.20 -16.78 -4.85
CA THR A 346 -15.23 -17.77 -4.40
C THR A 346 -13.85 -17.16 -4.53
N THR A 347 -13.13 -17.01 -3.42
CA THR A 347 -11.74 -16.57 -3.39
C THR A 347 -10.84 -17.75 -3.10
N MET A 348 -9.86 -17.96 -3.96
CA MET A 348 -8.87 -19.05 -3.89
C MET A 348 -7.49 -18.42 -3.77
N VAL A 349 -6.81 -18.64 -2.66
CA VAL A 349 -5.44 -18.14 -2.43
C VAL A 349 -4.52 -19.34 -2.34
N ALA A 350 -3.43 -19.30 -3.08
CA ALA A 350 -2.40 -20.35 -3.02
C ALA A 350 -1.69 -20.33 -1.65
N SER A 351 -0.93 -21.39 -1.35
CA SER A 351 -0.01 -21.35 -0.22
C SER A 351 1.00 -20.21 -0.37
N GLY A 352 1.39 -19.62 0.74
CA GLY A 352 2.48 -18.65 0.79
C GLY A 352 3.81 -19.24 0.29
N PRO A 353 4.86 -18.41 0.21
CA PRO A 353 6.20 -18.88 -0.14
C PRO A 353 6.61 -20.05 0.78
N SER A 354 7.12 -21.12 0.20
CA SER A 354 7.76 -22.23 0.90
C SER A 354 9.28 -22.07 0.84
N ASP A 355 10.00 -22.83 1.65
CA ASP A 355 11.47 -22.81 1.73
C ASP A 355 12.03 -21.44 2.16
N LEU A 356 11.33 -20.81 3.11
CA LEU A 356 11.78 -19.56 3.73
C LEU A 356 13.02 -19.83 4.59
N GLU A 357 14.05 -18.99 4.45
CA GLU A 357 15.22 -19.05 5.30
C GLU A 357 14.82 -18.83 6.77
N PRO A 358 15.27 -19.70 7.70
CA PRO A 358 14.91 -19.54 9.10
C PRO A 358 15.45 -18.23 9.68
N SER A 359 14.65 -17.56 10.50
CA SER A 359 15.12 -16.41 11.27
C SER A 359 16.05 -16.88 12.40
N CYS A 360 17.31 -16.48 12.32
CA CYS A 360 18.37 -16.89 13.28
C CYS A 360 18.72 -15.76 14.24
N GLY A 361 18.63 -16.03 15.55
CA GLY A 361 18.99 -15.13 16.63
C GLY A 361 19.94 -15.79 17.65
N ARG A 362 20.16 -15.13 18.79
CA ARG A 362 21.00 -15.67 19.89
C ARG A 362 20.52 -17.02 20.44
N SER A 363 19.23 -17.32 20.34
CA SER A 363 18.59 -18.53 20.85
C SER A 363 18.54 -19.68 19.82
N GLY A 364 19.12 -19.50 18.63
CA GLY A 364 19.06 -20.45 17.52
C GLY A 364 18.26 -19.94 16.33
N CYS A 365 18.00 -20.83 15.36
CA CYS A 365 17.20 -20.54 14.19
C CYS A 365 15.77 -21.05 14.37
N ASN A 366 14.79 -20.20 14.06
CA ASN A 366 13.37 -20.54 14.13
C ASN A 366 12.75 -20.48 12.72
N ALA A 367 11.88 -21.43 12.40
CA ALA A 367 11.16 -21.45 11.14
C ALA A 367 10.18 -20.28 11.04
N LEU A 368 10.14 -19.64 9.89
CA LEU A 368 9.11 -18.67 9.55
C LEU A 368 7.77 -19.38 9.32
N LEU A 369 6.67 -18.63 9.44
CA LEU A 369 5.34 -19.15 9.22
C LEU A 369 5.12 -19.38 7.71
N GLU A 370 4.80 -20.61 7.35
CA GLU A 370 4.33 -20.97 6.02
C GLU A 370 2.80 -20.94 6.01
N LEU A 371 2.19 -20.14 5.12
CA LEU A 371 0.75 -20.06 5.02
C LEU A 371 0.18 -21.17 4.15
N PRO A 372 -0.81 -21.95 4.64
CA PRO A 372 -1.55 -22.87 3.79
C PRO A 372 -2.43 -22.08 2.80
N GLY A 373 -2.62 -22.66 1.61
CA GLY A 373 -3.62 -22.15 0.68
C GLY A 373 -5.03 -22.24 1.26
N ARG A 374 -5.93 -21.37 0.78
CA ARG A 374 -7.33 -21.30 1.27
C ARG A 374 -8.33 -21.12 0.13
N VAL A 375 -9.57 -21.51 0.43
CA VAL A 375 -10.74 -21.19 -0.39
C VAL A 375 -11.85 -20.67 0.53
N THR A 376 -12.36 -19.49 0.23
CA THR A 376 -13.51 -18.90 0.94
C THR A 376 -14.69 -18.69 0.00
N TYR A 377 -15.90 -18.68 0.57
CA TYR A 377 -17.14 -18.47 -0.18
C TYR A 377 -17.95 -17.37 0.49
N ASP A 378 -18.41 -16.41 -0.32
CA ASP A 378 -19.27 -15.32 0.13
C ASP A 378 -20.55 -15.30 -0.70
N LEU A 379 -21.65 -14.85 -0.09
CA LEU A 379 -22.95 -14.69 -0.72
C LEU A 379 -23.53 -13.33 -0.39
N PHE A 380 -23.95 -12.62 -1.41
CA PHE A 380 -24.59 -11.31 -1.31
C PHE A 380 -25.97 -11.36 -1.97
N VAL A 381 -26.96 -10.86 -1.26
CA VAL A 381 -28.34 -10.70 -1.78
C VAL A 381 -28.73 -9.23 -1.66
N ASP A 382 -28.84 -8.56 -2.80
CA ASP A 382 -29.28 -7.16 -2.89
C ASP A 382 -30.74 -7.12 -3.36
N TYR A 383 -31.60 -6.40 -2.64
CA TYR A 383 -32.99 -6.24 -3.02
C TYR A 383 -33.41 -4.78 -2.97
N ARG A 384 -33.94 -4.27 -4.08
CA ARG A 384 -34.53 -2.94 -4.17
C ARG A 384 -36.02 -3.01 -3.88
N LEU A 385 -36.39 -2.59 -2.68
CA LEU A 385 -37.76 -2.57 -2.20
C LEU A 385 -38.61 -1.49 -2.89
N SER A 386 -38.03 -0.31 -3.18
CA SER A 386 -38.62 0.81 -3.88
C SER A 386 -37.51 1.64 -4.56
N GLU A 387 -37.89 2.72 -5.24
CA GLU A 387 -36.91 3.67 -5.82
C GLU A 387 -35.97 4.28 -4.75
N ASN A 388 -36.48 4.42 -3.55
CA ASN A 388 -35.77 5.04 -2.42
C ASN A 388 -35.16 4.07 -1.43
N ILE A 389 -35.55 2.78 -1.45
CA ILE A 389 -35.12 1.80 -0.44
C ILE A 389 -34.42 0.61 -1.10
N ALA A 390 -33.19 0.39 -0.75
CA ALA A 390 -32.43 -0.80 -1.10
C ALA A 390 -31.94 -1.51 0.17
N THR A 391 -31.92 -2.84 0.12
CA THR A 391 -31.42 -3.69 1.22
C THR A 391 -30.34 -4.61 0.70
N ARG A 392 -29.37 -4.93 1.55
CA ARG A 392 -28.36 -5.97 1.31
C ARG A 392 -28.31 -6.92 2.50
N VAL A 393 -28.24 -8.20 2.23
CA VAL A 393 -27.88 -9.22 3.19
C VAL A 393 -26.64 -9.94 2.66
N ALA A 394 -25.64 -10.13 3.51
CA ALA A 394 -24.41 -10.81 3.12
C ALA A 394 -24.03 -11.87 4.15
N ALA A 395 -23.42 -12.94 3.64
CA ALA A 395 -22.76 -13.96 4.43
C ALA A 395 -21.33 -14.11 3.87
N SER A 396 -20.34 -13.73 4.64
CA SER A 396 -18.92 -13.83 4.27
C SER A 396 -18.28 -15.03 4.94
N ASN A 397 -17.30 -15.63 4.28
CA ASN A 397 -16.58 -16.82 4.73
C ASN A 397 -17.56 -17.92 5.24
N ILE A 398 -18.52 -18.30 4.40
CA ILE A 398 -19.64 -19.21 4.74
C ILE A 398 -19.14 -20.53 5.36
N THR A 399 -18.02 -21.03 4.90
CA THR A 399 -17.39 -22.28 5.37
C THR A 399 -16.63 -22.11 6.68
N ASN A 400 -16.52 -20.88 7.20
CA ASN A 400 -15.82 -20.55 8.43
C ASN A 400 -14.37 -21.01 8.47
N VAL A 401 -13.65 -20.79 7.35
CA VAL A 401 -12.23 -21.10 7.24
C VAL A 401 -11.45 -20.16 8.16
N LYS A 402 -10.56 -20.69 8.98
CA LYS A 402 -9.61 -19.90 9.76
C LYS A 402 -8.37 -19.68 8.90
N TYR A 403 -7.98 -18.42 8.73
CA TYR A 403 -6.82 -18.07 7.92
C TYR A 403 -6.20 -16.75 8.37
N TRP A 404 -5.00 -16.51 7.91
CA TRP A 404 -4.30 -15.22 7.97
C TRP A 404 -4.15 -14.64 6.58
N ASP A 405 -4.17 -13.35 6.46
CA ASP A 405 -3.67 -12.67 5.27
C ASP A 405 -2.15 -12.57 5.34
N TRP A 406 -1.50 -12.72 4.18
CA TRP A 406 -0.04 -12.77 4.09
C TRP A 406 0.60 -11.51 4.68
N GLU A 407 0.10 -10.32 4.32
CA GLU A 407 0.60 -9.02 4.81
C GLU A 407 0.56 -8.86 6.33
N SER A 408 -0.31 -9.59 7.02
CA SER A 408 -0.42 -9.55 8.49
C SER A 408 0.62 -10.43 9.19
N VAL A 409 1.16 -11.42 8.48
CA VAL A 409 1.99 -12.48 9.11
C VAL A 409 3.29 -12.78 8.37
N ASP A 410 3.62 -12.08 7.30
CA ASP A 410 4.91 -12.21 6.62
C ASP A 410 6.07 -11.97 7.60
N GLY A 411 7.12 -12.76 7.47
CA GLY A 411 8.28 -12.70 8.36
C GLY A 411 8.04 -13.12 9.81
N LYS A 412 6.81 -13.54 10.21
CA LYS A 412 6.55 -14.04 11.58
C LYS A 412 7.03 -15.46 11.76
N LEU A 413 7.38 -15.78 13.02
CA LEU A 413 7.79 -17.14 13.38
C LEU A 413 6.60 -18.08 13.48
N ALA A 414 6.74 -19.31 13.03
CA ALA A 414 5.73 -20.36 13.18
C ALA A 414 5.41 -20.67 14.66
N SER A 415 6.32 -20.36 15.57
CA SER A 415 6.19 -20.55 17.02
C SER A 415 5.65 -19.32 17.77
N ASP A 416 5.28 -18.23 17.08
CA ASP A 416 4.76 -17.03 17.74
C ASP A 416 3.41 -17.32 18.41
N ALA A 417 3.36 -17.20 19.74
CA ALA A 417 2.16 -17.43 20.54
C ALA A 417 1.03 -16.41 20.27
N LYS A 418 1.32 -15.34 19.52
CA LYS A 418 0.34 -14.29 19.19
C LYS A 418 -0.27 -14.45 17.79
N LEU A 419 0.06 -15.50 17.04
CA LEU A 419 -0.46 -15.72 15.69
C LEU A 419 -2.00 -15.69 15.64
N ASP A 420 -2.67 -16.22 16.68
CA ASP A 420 -4.13 -16.21 16.75
C ASP A 420 -4.75 -14.79 16.77
N LEU A 421 -3.98 -13.75 17.15
CA LEU A 421 -4.44 -12.36 17.13
C LEU A 421 -4.50 -11.76 15.72
N PHE A 422 -3.86 -12.40 14.75
CA PHE A 422 -3.82 -12.00 13.34
C PHE A 422 -4.79 -12.79 12.47
N LEU A 423 -5.59 -13.69 13.09
CA LEU A 423 -6.61 -14.43 12.35
C LEU A 423 -7.65 -13.48 11.79
N GLU A 424 -7.94 -13.67 10.52
CA GLU A 424 -9.01 -12.96 9.85
C GLU A 424 -10.39 -13.35 10.40
N THR A 425 -11.36 -12.47 10.18
CA THR A 425 -12.74 -12.68 10.60
C THR A 425 -13.26 -13.99 10.03
N GLY A 426 -13.77 -14.88 10.90
CA GLY A 426 -14.42 -16.10 10.48
C GLY A 426 -15.74 -15.82 9.72
N ARG A 427 -16.72 -16.72 9.84
CA ARG A 427 -18.04 -16.49 9.21
C ARG A 427 -18.70 -15.25 9.79
N GLU A 428 -19.12 -14.35 8.90
CA GLU A 428 -19.82 -13.12 9.26
C GLU A 428 -21.15 -13.01 8.51
N PHE A 429 -22.17 -12.45 9.17
CA PHE A 429 -23.44 -12.09 8.56
C PHE A 429 -23.67 -10.59 8.74
N SER A 430 -24.04 -9.90 7.66
CA SER A 430 -24.38 -8.49 7.71
C SER A 430 -25.69 -8.20 7.01
N ALA A 431 -26.37 -7.14 7.47
CA ALA A 431 -27.58 -6.61 6.83
C ALA A 431 -27.49 -5.09 6.78
N GLU A 432 -27.81 -4.52 5.64
CA GLU A 432 -27.79 -3.07 5.38
C GLU A 432 -29.13 -2.65 4.79
N ILE A 433 -29.61 -1.49 5.21
CA ILE A 433 -30.74 -0.79 4.58
C ILE A 433 -30.29 0.60 4.19
N LYS A 434 -30.37 0.92 2.91
CA LYS A 434 -30.07 2.23 2.36
C LYS A 434 -31.36 2.95 1.96
N TYR A 435 -31.54 4.15 2.51
CA TYR A 435 -32.62 5.06 2.10
C TYR A 435 -32.02 6.28 1.36
N THR A 436 -32.57 6.60 0.20
CA THR A 436 -32.15 7.76 -0.58
C THR A 436 -33.32 8.74 -0.63
N PHE A 437 -33.09 9.99 -0.25
CA PHE A 437 -34.08 11.08 -0.18
C PHE A 437 -34.35 11.67 -1.55
#